data_3fd6e6c2f848f9bb87ebcf6a2eae55a9
#
_entry.id   3fd6e6c2f848f9bb87ebcf6a2eae55a9
#
_cell.length_a   1.000
_cell.length_b   1.000
_cell.length_c   1.000
_cell.angle_alpha   90.00
_cell.angle_beta   90.00
_cell.angle_gamma   90.00
#
_symmetry.space_group_name_H-M   'P 1'
#
loop_
_entity.id
_entity.type
_entity.pdbx_description
1 polymer ?
#
loop_
_entity_poly.entity_id
_entity_poly.type
_entity_poly.pdbx_seq_one_letter_code
_entity_poly.pdbx_strand_id
1 'polypeptide(L)'
;MRCPYCGSVDDKVVESRTLGQGDCIRRRRECLSCGYRFTSYERIEEKPLMVVKRNGRREPFDRLKLERGIERSLEKRPVSMNEIENIVSDIEDAAVMNSKSAKEIKSTELGEMVLTRLYTVDKVAYIRFASVYKKFNDLDEFINEVKKIHGNL
;
A
#
# COMPACT_ATOMS: atom_id res chain seq x y z
N MET A 1 -28.81 -9.76 13.76
CA MET A 1 -27.64 -10.59 13.31
C MET A 1 -27.98 -12.05 13.55
N ARG A 2 -27.56 -12.99 12.69
CA ARG A 2 -27.97 -14.38 12.80
C ARG A 2 -27.40 -15.04 14.06
N CYS A 3 -28.27 -15.60 14.89
CA CYS A 3 -27.86 -16.32 16.10
C CYS A 3 -27.06 -17.58 15.73
N PRO A 4 -25.84 -17.77 16.26
CA PRO A 4 -25.02 -18.93 15.94
C PRO A 4 -25.56 -20.26 16.52
N TYR A 5 -26.48 -20.18 17.47
CA TYR A 5 -27.06 -21.37 18.11
C TYR A 5 -28.34 -21.85 17.42
N CYS A 6 -29.34 -20.97 17.21
CA CYS A 6 -30.66 -21.36 16.65
C CYS A 6 -30.93 -20.84 15.24
N GLY A 7 -30.06 -20.00 14.69
CA GLY A 7 -30.20 -19.45 13.35
C GLY A 7 -31.21 -18.31 13.20
N SER A 8 -31.95 -17.92 14.26
CA SER A 8 -32.86 -16.79 14.26
C SER A 8 -32.11 -15.47 13.98
N VAL A 9 -32.78 -14.54 13.28
CA VAL A 9 -32.20 -13.21 12.98
C VAL A 9 -32.62 -12.13 13.97
N ASP A 10 -33.53 -12.49 14.91
CA ASP A 10 -34.08 -11.55 15.88
C ASP A 10 -33.19 -11.53 17.12
N ASP A 11 -32.50 -10.43 17.32
CA ASP A 11 -31.61 -10.20 18.44
C ASP A 11 -31.67 -8.76 18.94
N LYS A 12 -31.30 -8.56 20.21
CA LYS A 12 -31.11 -7.24 20.82
C LYS A 12 -29.67 -7.06 21.27
N VAL A 13 -29.21 -5.82 21.23
CA VAL A 13 -27.90 -5.43 21.79
C VAL A 13 -28.05 -5.21 23.29
N VAL A 14 -27.29 -5.98 24.08
CA VAL A 14 -27.30 -5.88 25.54
C VAL A 14 -26.26 -4.88 26.04
N GLU A 15 -25.12 -4.85 25.35
CA GLU A 15 -23.99 -3.99 25.71
C GLU A 15 -23.21 -3.60 24.45
N SER A 16 -22.72 -2.34 24.40
CA SER A 16 -21.81 -1.84 23.39
C SER A 16 -20.60 -1.20 24.06
N ARG A 17 -19.40 -1.51 23.57
CA ARG A 17 -18.15 -0.90 24.01
C ARG A 17 -17.29 -0.57 22.81
N THR A 18 -16.75 0.64 22.80
CA THR A 18 -15.73 1.06 21.83
C THR A 18 -14.38 0.47 22.25
N LEU A 19 -13.66 -0.13 21.31
CA LEU A 19 -12.32 -0.68 21.51
C LEU A 19 -11.31 0.10 20.68
N GLY A 20 -10.07 0.15 21.16
CA GLY A 20 -9.01 0.94 20.55
C GLY A 20 -9.29 2.43 20.61
N GLN A 21 -8.85 3.17 19.62
CA GLN A 21 -9.07 4.64 19.49
C GLN A 21 -10.39 4.98 18.78
N GLY A 22 -11.36 4.07 18.75
CA GLY A 22 -12.64 4.26 18.08
C GLY A 22 -12.85 3.38 16.84
N ASP A 23 -11.86 2.57 16.48
CA ASP A 23 -11.83 1.81 15.21
C ASP A 23 -12.70 0.56 15.21
N CYS A 24 -13.14 0.12 16.41
CA CYS A 24 -13.91 -1.09 16.56
C CYS A 24 -14.97 -0.94 17.66
N ILE A 25 -16.19 -1.39 17.38
CA ILE A 25 -17.26 -1.48 18.37
C ILE A 25 -17.51 -2.96 18.65
N ARG A 26 -17.35 -3.35 19.92
CA ARG A 26 -17.75 -4.66 20.40
C ARG A 26 -19.18 -4.58 20.91
N ARG A 27 -20.07 -5.45 20.40
CA ARG A 27 -21.46 -5.54 20.85
C ARG A 27 -21.77 -6.91 21.41
N ARG A 28 -22.29 -6.96 22.63
CA ARG A 28 -22.85 -8.18 23.21
C ARG A 28 -24.32 -8.24 22.86
N ARG A 29 -24.75 -9.33 22.23
CA ARG A 29 -26.10 -9.54 21.73
C ARG A 29 -26.77 -10.70 22.42
N GLU A 30 -28.09 -10.65 22.52
CA GLU A 30 -28.93 -11.72 23.05
C GLU A 30 -30.00 -12.06 22.02
N CYS A 31 -30.07 -13.32 21.63
CA CYS A 31 -31.12 -13.82 20.73
C CYS A 31 -32.48 -13.77 21.42
N LEU A 32 -33.48 -13.19 20.77
CA LEU A 32 -34.83 -13.09 21.31
C LEU A 32 -35.57 -14.44 21.28
N SER A 33 -35.18 -15.36 20.39
CA SER A 33 -35.83 -16.66 20.23
C SER A 33 -35.32 -17.72 21.23
N CYS A 34 -34.01 -17.75 21.49
CA CYS A 34 -33.44 -18.82 22.34
C CYS A 34 -32.65 -18.29 23.55
N GLY A 35 -32.53 -16.98 23.75
CA GLY A 35 -31.80 -16.39 24.88
C GLY A 35 -30.27 -16.51 24.78
N TYR A 36 -29.72 -17.15 23.74
CA TYR A 36 -28.28 -17.30 23.57
C TYR A 36 -27.59 -15.96 23.42
N ARG A 37 -26.49 -15.75 24.16
CA ARG A 37 -25.68 -14.54 24.12
C ARG A 37 -24.43 -14.74 23.28
N PHE A 38 -24.22 -13.86 22.31
CA PHE A 38 -23.05 -13.87 21.44
C PHE A 38 -22.48 -12.46 21.27
N THR A 39 -21.24 -12.40 20.81
CA THR A 39 -20.52 -11.14 20.62
C THR A 39 -20.31 -10.89 19.13
N SER A 40 -20.56 -9.67 18.68
CA SER A 40 -20.21 -9.19 17.35
C SER A 40 -19.23 -8.03 17.46
N TYR A 41 -18.45 -7.86 16.39
CA TYR A 41 -17.54 -6.74 16.22
C TYR A 41 -17.91 -5.99 14.97
N GLU A 42 -18.03 -4.67 15.07
CA GLU A 42 -18.19 -3.77 13.94
C GLU A 42 -16.87 -3.03 13.75
N ARG A 43 -16.34 -3.09 12.53
CA ARG A 43 -15.13 -2.36 12.14
C ARG A 43 -15.42 -1.61 10.85
N ILE A 44 -14.78 -0.46 10.68
CA ILE A 44 -14.83 0.25 9.40
C ILE A 44 -14.08 -0.62 8.38
N GLU A 45 -14.74 -0.93 7.27
CA GLU A 45 -14.09 -1.60 6.15
C GLU A 45 -13.19 -0.59 5.43
N GLU A 46 -11.89 -0.70 5.64
CA GLU A 46 -10.93 0.08 4.89
C GLU A 46 -10.73 -0.54 3.50
N LYS A 47 -11.09 0.22 2.48
CA LYS A 47 -10.76 -0.19 1.11
C LYS A 47 -9.26 -0.16 0.94
N PRO A 48 -8.62 -1.27 0.49
CA PRO A 48 -7.19 -1.27 0.22
C PRO A 48 -6.85 -0.28 -0.89
N LEU A 49 -5.64 0.29 -0.82
CA LEU A 49 -5.10 1.07 -1.93
C LEU A 49 -4.94 0.16 -3.16
N MET A 50 -5.51 0.58 -4.29
CA MET A 50 -5.44 -0.17 -5.54
C MET A 50 -4.42 0.48 -6.49
N VAL A 51 -3.62 -0.35 -7.15
CA VAL A 51 -2.67 0.08 -8.19
C VAL A 51 -3.27 -0.20 -9.56
N VAL A 52 -3.44 0.85 -10.36
CA VAL A 52 -3.91 0.76 -11.75
C VAL A 52 -2.69 0.57 -12.67
N LYS A 53 -2.60 -0.59 -13.30
CA LYS A 53 -1.54 -0.93 -14.26
C LYS A 53 -1.70 -0.19 -15.58
N ARG A 54 -0.63 -0.14 -16.41
CA ARG A 54 -0.64 0.48 -17.75
C ARG A 54 -1.71 -0.11 -18.68
N ASN A 55 -2.07 -1.38 -18.49
CA ASN A 55 -3.14 -2.06 -19.25
C ASN A 55 -4.56 -1.85 -18.65
N GLY A 56 -4.71 -0.98 -17.65
CA GLY A 56 -5.97 -0.72 -16.96
C GLY A 56 -6.37 -1.73 -15.88
N ARG A 57 -5.62 -2.82 -15.72
CA ARG A 57 -5.89 -3.82 -14.67
C ARG A 57 -5.59 -3.22 -13.29
N ARG A 58 -6.45 -3.53 -12.32
CA ARG A 58 -6.31 -3.12 -10.92
C ARG A 58 -5.83 -4.28 -10.07
N GLU A 59 -4.86 -4.03 -9.22
CA GLU A 59 -4.40 -4.96 -8.20
C GLU A 59 -4.22 -4.23 -6.86
N PRO A 60 -4.38 -4.92 -5.72
CA PRO A 60 -4.07 -4.32 -4.43
C PRO A 60 -2.61 -3.85 -4.38
N PHE A 61 -2.36 -2.73 -3.68
CA PHE A 61 -1.00 -2.29 -3.40
C PHE A 61 -0.29 -3.37 -2.56
N ASP A 62 0.90 -3.74 -3.01
CA ASP A 62 1.75 -4.75 -2.36
C ASP A 62 3.06 -4.09 -1.91
N ARG A 63 3.15 -3.82 -0.60
CA ARG A 63 4.33 -3.22 0.03
C ARG A 63 5.59 -4.05 -0.21
N LEU A 64 5.50 -5.39 -0.10
CA LEU A 64 6.64 -6.28 -0.29
C LEU A 64 7.18 -6.23 -1.74
N LYS A 65 6.29 -6.05 -2.70
CA LYS A 65 6.67 -5.90 -4.11
C LYS A 65 7.42 -4.59 -4.35
N LEU A 66 6.99 -3.50 -3.72
CA LEU A 66 7.67 -2.21 -3.75
C LEU A 66 9.06 -2.32 -3.12
N GLU A 67 9.14 -2.87 -1.92
CA GLU A 67 10.38 -3.08 -1.15
C GLU A 67 11.41 -3.88 -1.96
N ARG A 68 11.03 -5.05 -2.47
CA ARG A 68 11.91 -5.88 -3.32
C ARG A 68 12.41 -5.15 -4.57
N GLY A 69 11.59 -4.30 -5.16
CA GLY A 69 12.01 -3.48 -6.32
C GLY A 69 13.10 -2.48 -5.95
N ILE A 70 12.96 -1.82 -4.79
CA ILE A 70 13.91 -0.85 -4.26
C ILE A 70 15.20 -1.57 -3.81
N GLU A 71 15.09 -2.66 -3.05
CA GLU A 71 16.24 -3.47 -2.59
C GLU A 71 17.12 -3.94 -3.75
N ARG A 72 16.52 -4.49 -4.82
CA ARG A 72 17.26 -4.92 -6.01
C ARG A 72 18.05 -3.78 -6.66
N SER A 73 17.49 -2.58 -6.65
CA SER A 73 18.17 -1.41 -7.20
C SER A 73 19.34 -0.95 -6.34
N LEU A 74 19.23 -1.11 -5.02
CA LEU A 74 20.21 -0.74 -4.02
C LEU A 74 21.20 -1.87 -3.68
N GLU A 75 21.08 -3.03 -4.32
CA GLU A 75 21.97 -4.17 -4.07
C GLU A 75 23.45 -3.78 -4.22
N LYS A 76 24.27 -4.08 -3.20
CA LYS A 76 25.69 -3.72 -3.11
C LYS A 76 25.95 -2.20 -3.09
N ARG A 77 24.94 -1.39 -2.72
CA ARG A 77 25.13 0.04 -2.45
C ARG A 77 25.23 0.27 -0.94
N PRO A 78 25.94 1.34 -0.51
CA PRO A 78 26.12 1.66 0.91
C PRO A 78 24.88 2.34 1.52
N VAL A 79 23.74 1.67 1.44
CA VAL A 79 22.45 2.13 1.97
C VAL A 79 21.97 1.10 2.98
N SER A 80 21.63 1.54 4.18
CA SER A 80 21.19 0.66 5.26
C SER A 80 19.77 0.14 5.04
N MET A 81 19.44 -1.02 5.65
CA MET A 81 18.07 -1.56 5.63
C MET A 81 17.06 -0.61 6.23
N ASN A 82 17.42 0.10 7.31
CA ASN A 82 16.53 1.11 7.91
C ASN A 82 16.22 2.26 6.95
N GLU A 83 17.18 2.67 6.14
CA GLU A 83 16.97 3.71 5.11
C GLU A 83 16.07 3.20 3.98
N ILE A 84 16.24 1.95 3.57
CA ILE A 84 15.34 1.30 2.60
C ILE A 84 13.91 1.25 3.14
N GLU A 85 13.73 0.84 4.39
CA GLU A 85 12.42 0.79 5.03
C GLU A 85 11.77 2.17 5.13
N ASN A 86 12.54 3.20 5.46
CA ASN A 86 12.05 4.59 5.46
C ASN A 86 11.62 5.04 4.06
N ILE A 87 12.39 4.73 3.02
CA ILE A 87 12.03 5.04 1.63
C ILE A 87 10.72 4.38 1.25
N VAL A 88 10.55 3.09 1.58
CA VAL A 88 9.31 2.33 1.30
C VAL A 88 8.12 2.96 2.02
N SER A 89 8.27 3.31 3.31
CA SER A 89 7.21 3.92 4.11
C SER A 89 6.82 5.30 3.58
N ASP A 90 7.79 6.15 3.25
CA ASP A 90 7.53 7.47 2.67
C ASP A 90 6.75 7.39 1.35
N ILE A 91 7.09 6.39 0.50
CA ILE A 91 6.41 6.18 -0.78
C ILE A 91 4.99 5.65 -0.55
N GLU A 92 4.79 4.75 0.40
CA GLU A 92 3.49 4.22 0.77
C GLU A 92 2.57 5.34 1.27
N ASP A 93 3.04 6.17 2.20
CA ASP A 93 2.30 7.32 2.73
C ASP A 93 1.95 8.33 1.61
N ALA A 94 2.91 8.66 0.75
CA ALA A 94 2.67 9.52 -0.39
C ALA A 94 1.65 8.92 -1.39
N ALA A 95 1.70 7.60 -1.61
CA ALA A 95 0.75 6.91 -2.47
C ALA A 95 -0.67 6.95 -1.90
N VAL A 96 -0.82 6.77 -0.58
CA VAL A 96 -2.12 6.89 0.11
C VAL A 96 -2.66 8.31 -0.01
N MET A 97 -1.81 9.33 0.25
CA MET A 97 -2.20 10.75 0.18
C MET A 97 -2.63 11.15 -1.25
N ASN A 98 -1.91 10.66 -2.28
CA ASN A 98 -2.20 11.00 -3.67
C ASN A 98 -3.39 10.21 -4.26
N SER A 99 -3.76 9.09 -3.65
CA SER A 99 -4.85 8.23 -4.14
C SER A 99 -6.26 8.84 -3.99
N LYS A 100 -6.39 9.94 -3.24
CA LYS A 100 -7.64 10.66 -2.97
C LYS A 100 -8.76 9.72 -2.47
N SER A 101 -10.02 10.15 -2.66
CA SER A 101 -11.20 9.38 -2.24
C SER A 101 -11.40 8.05 -2.98
N ALA A 102 -10.82 7.90 -4.17
CA ALA A 102 -10.90 6.67 -4.97
C ALA A 102 -10.02 5.53 -4.44
N LYS A 103 -9.04 5.83 -3.56
CA LYS A 103 -8.00 4.89 -3.11
C LYS A 103 -7.35 4.13 -4.28
N GLU A 104 -7.10 4.82 -5.38
CA GLU A 104 -6.41 4.30 -6.57
C GLU A 104 -5.21 5.17 -6.91
N ILE A 105 -4.09 4.54 -7.28
CA ILE A 105 -2.89 5.19 -7.79
C ILE A 105 -2.42 4.48 -9.06
N LYS A 106 -1.94 5.22 -10.04
CA LYS A 106 -1.37 4.62 -11.24
C LYS A 106 0.02 4.04 -10.95
N SER A 107 0.32 2.88 -11.52
CA SER A 107 1.65 2.27 -11.41
C SER A 107 2.76 3.17 -11.96
N THR A 108 2.44 4.06 -12.90
CA THR A 108 3.34 5.08 -13.43
C THR A 108 3.67 6.15 -12.39
N GLU A 109 2.68 6.62 -11.64
CA GLU A 109 2.88 7.60 -10.57
C GLU A 109 3.71 7.01 -9.44
N LEU A 110 3.40 5.76 -9.04
CA LEU A 110 4.16 5.03 -8.02
C LEU A 110 5.63 4.85 -8.45
N GLY A 111 5.88 4.49 -9.71
CA GLY A 111 7.24 4.35 -10.23
C GLY A 111 8.02 5.67 -10.27
N GLU A 112 7.38 6.79 -10.61
CA GLU A 112 8.02 8.11 -10.55
C GLU A 112 8.37 8.54 -9.12
N MET A 113 7.53 8.19 -8.12
CA MET A 113 7.86 8.41 -6.71
C MET A 113 9.12 7.65 -6.30
N VAL A 114 9.24 6.37 -6.71
CA VAL A 114 10.45 5.56 -6.46
C VAL A 114 11.67 6.18 -7.12
N LEU A 115 11.56 6.57 -8.39
CA LEU A 115 12.66 7.21 -9.14
C LEU A 115 13.11 8.50 -8.45
N THR A 116 12.17 9.35 -8.03
CA THR A 116 12.47 10.61 -7.34
C THR A 116 13.24 10.35 -6.03
N ARG A 117 12.83 9.36 -5.24
CA ARG A 117 13.54 9.02 -3.99
C ARG A 117 14.90 8.40 -4.26
N LEU A 118 15.01 7.46 -5.18
CA LEU A 118 16.30 6.86 -5.53
C LEU A 118 17.29 7.88 -6.11
N TYR A 119 16.82 8.87 -6.86
CA TYR A 119 17.67 9.95 -7.38
C TYR A 119 18.40 10.72 -6.28
N THR A 120 17.74 10.95 -5.14
CA THR A 120 18.32 11.66 -3.99
C THR A 120 19.23 10.79 -3.14
N VAL A 121 18.98 9.48 -3.09
CA VAL A 121 19.71 8.53 -2.24
C VAL A 121 20.93 7.97 -2.96
N ASP A 122 20.76 7.43 -4.15
CA ASP A 122 21.84 6.82 -4.94
C ASP A 122 21.53 6.84 -6.42
N LYS A 123 22.32 7.58 -7.19
CA LYS A 123 22.12 7.76 -8.63
C LYS A 123 22.31 6.46 -9.44
N VAL A 124 23.14 5.55 -8.96
CA VAL A 124 23.31 4.24 -9.61
C VAL A 124 22.07 3.38 -9.38
N ALA A 125 21.49 3.39 -8.18
CA ALA A 125 20.23 2.71 -7.90
C ALA A 125 19.08 3.29 -8.73
N TYR A 126 19.05 4.62 -8.90
CA TYR A 126 18.11 5.26 -9.82
C TYR A 126 18.19 4.68 -11.23
N ILE A 127 19.39 4.60 -11.83
CA ILE A 127 19.58 4.06 -13.18
C ILE A 127 19.17 2.59 -13.27
N ARG A 128 19.51 1.80 -12.27
CA ARG A 128 19.11 0.38 -12.21
C ARG A 128 17.60 0.22 -12.17
N PHE A 129 16.91 1.00 -11.35
CA PHE A 129 15.45 0.98 -11.30
C PHE A 129 14.85 1.49 -12.61
N ALA A 130 15.36 2.60 -13.14
CA ALA A 130 14.92 3.18 -14.40
C ALA A 130 15.07 2.19 -15.56
N SER A 131 16.15 1.42 -15.61
CA SER A 131 16.41 0.45 -16.69
C SER A 131 15.33 -0.64 -16.80
N VAL A 132 14.68 -0.99 -15.69
CA VAL A 132 13.59 -1.97 -15.66
C VAL A 132 12.22 -1.29 -15.76
N TYR A 133 12.06 -0.15 -15.08
CA TYR A 133 10.79 0.55 -14.98
C TYR A 133 10.45 1.36 -16.24
N LYS A 134 11.40 2.15 -16.75
CA LYS A 134 11.28 2.88 -18.01
C LYS A 134 11.54 1.91 -19.16
N LYS A 135 10.63 1.86 -20.12
CA LYS A 135 10.85 1.10 -21.35
C LYS A 135 11.68 1.98 -22.29
N PHE A 136 12.98 1.76 -22.31
CA PHE A 136 13.84 2.38 -23.32
C PHE A 136 13.69 1.62 -24.65
N ASN A 137 13.49 2.35 -25.75
CA ASN A 137 13.32 1.76 -27.07
C ASN A 137 14.68 1.37 -27.67
N ASP A 138 15.72 2.11 -27.32
CA ASP A 138 17.09 1.89 -27.79
C ASP A 138 18.13 2.31 -26.75
N LEU A 139 19.39 2.08 -27.09
CA LEU A 139 20.53 2.39 -26.23
C LEU A 139 20.73 3.92 -26.07
N ASP A 140 20.38 4.70 -27.08
CA ASP A 140 20.56 6.15 -27.06
C ASP A 140 19.62 6.82 -26.05
N GLU A 141 18.37 6.36 -25.93
CA GLU A 141 17.45 6.81 -24.88
C GLU A 141 18.02 6.54 -23.50
N PHE A 142 18.59 5.35 -23.27
CA PHE A 142 19.22 4.99 -22.00
C PHE A 142 20.44 5.86 -21.72
N ILE A 143 21.32 6.07 -22.70
CA ILE A 143 22.51 6.92 -22.56
C ILE A 143 22.10 8.37 -22.24
N ASN A 144 21.06 8.88 -22.87
CA ASN A 144 20.55 10.22 -22.61
C ASN A 144 20.00 10.35 -21.18
N GLU A 145 19.36 9.33 -20.65
CA GLU A 145 18.91 9.32 -19.24
C GLU A 145 20.11 9.38 -18.28
N VAL A 146 21.18 8.61 -18.55
CA VAL A 146 22.42 8.65 -17.76
C VAL A 146 23.09 10.03 -17.83
N LYS A 147 23.16 10.64 -19.02
CA LYS A 147 23.74 11.99 -19.22
C LYS A 147 23.00 13.07 -18.44
N LYS A 148 21.64 13.02 -18.40
CA LYS A 148 20.83 13.96 -17.61
C LYS A 148 21.20 13.95 -16.13
N ILE A 149 21.53 12.77 -15.58
CA ILE A 149 21.90 12.62 -14.20
C ILE A 149 23.33 13.12 -13.95
N HIS A 150 24.23 12.90 -14.90
CA HIS A 150 25.61 13.35 -14.82
C HIS A 150 25.75 14.87 -14.97
N GLY A 151 24.93 15.50 -15.80
CA GLY A 151 24.96 16.96 -16.04
C GLY A 151 24.36 17.82 -14.92
N ASN A 152 23.72 17.22 -13.91
CA ASN A 152 23.17 17.87 -12.71
C ASN A 152 24.06 17.65 -11.46
N LEU A 153 25.37 17.39 -11.65
CA LEU A 153 26.37 17.29 -10.60
C LEU A 153 27.09 18.61 -10.39
#